data_814816f12f469d112765fa84bc4338e6
#
_entry.id   814816f12f469d112765fa84bc4338e6
#
_cell.length_a   1.000
_cell.length_b   1.000
_cell.length_c   1.000
_cell.angle_alpha   90.00
_cell.angle_beta   90.00
_cell.angle_gamma   90.00
#
_symmetry.space_group_name_H-M   'P 1'
#
loop_
_entity.id
_entity.type
_entity.pdbx_description
1 polymer ?
#
loop_
_entity_poly.entity_id
_entity_poly.type
_entity_poly.pdbx_seq_one_letter_code
_entity_poly.pdbx_strand_id
1 'polypeptide(L)'
;MPLLFPMFLLAGAAVALPVFLHLLRRNPREPRGFPTLRFLKSVSVRETKRHRLRRWLVMALRCLVLLLLAAAFARPYLPRFTTDKGRIVVIAIDNSMSMRVAGRWDKLREWAIEQAGKGDPGDRIGLLMMNPQPAWLKNPNTDWDGTLLALREMKPGFTSTRYAPPLALAADMLSRMPAKKKELIWMADQQRAGWQGADFSKKLPDGVSVKFPDPQPAPGHQAAINTAEWDTTPGSRGVIVSIRSYSVSPDTRKLTLLSGSRTIASRTIQLTPGTVSRFSLPAKEEDESSALPMRVEMDPDDLPADDVAYLVRGESHKLAVMLDEMPAGKEKTDYP
;
A
#
# COMPACT_ATOMS: atom_id res chain seq x y z
N MET A 1 9.13 -22.94 -21.08
CA MET A 1 8.94 -22.73 -19.65
C MET A 1 9.84 -21.59 -19.23
N PRO A 2 9.34 -20.46 -18.81
CA PRO A 2 10.17 -19.40 -18.24
C PRO A 2 10.73 -19.87 -16.89
N LEU A 3 12.00 -19.55 -16.65
CA LEU A 3 12.76 -19.88 -15.45
C LEU A 3 13.05 -18.58 -14.73
N LEU A 4 12.81 -18.54 -13.41
CA LEU A 4 13.12 -17.36 -12.61
C LEU A 4 14.63 -17.10 -12.53
N PHE A 5 15.43 -18.17 -12.51
CA PHE A 5 16.87 -18.08 -12.41
C PHE A 5 17.57 -19.04 -13.39
N PRO A 6 17.65 -18.69 -14.69
CA PRO A 6 18.22 -19.57 -15.72
C PRO A 6 19.69 -19.93 -15.47
N MET A 7 20.45 -19.12 -14.73
CA MET A 7 21.85 -19.40 -14.40
C MET A 7 22.04 -20.71 -13.61
N PHE A 8 21.04 -21.14 -12.84
CA PHE A 8 21.12 -22.42 -12.11
C PHE A 8 21.04 -23.64 -13.00
N LEU A 9 20.64 -23.51 -14.27
CA LEU A 9 20.77 -24.62 -15.24
C LEU A 9 22.23 -24.95 -15.55
N LEU A 10 23.15 -23.99 -15.43
CA LEU A 10 24.58 -24.23 -15.55
C LEU A 10 25.09 -25.17 -14.44
N ALA A 11 24.45 -25.19 -13.28
CA ALA A 11 24.71 -26.18 -12.23
C ALA A 11 24.36 -27.61 -12.68
N GLY A 12 23.50 -27.77 -13.68
CA GLY A 12 23.25 -29.06 -14.33
C GLY A 12 24.50 -29.67 -15.01
N ALA A 13 25.50 -28.86 -15.36
CA ALA A 13 26.79 -29.33 -15.83
C ALA A 13 27.55 -30.18 -14.78
N ALA A 14 27.20 -30.02 -13.49
CA ALA A 14 27.74 -30.88 -12.42
C ALA A 14 27.41 -32.38 -12.61
N VAL A 15 26.41 -32.71 -13.43
CA VAL A 15 26.10 -34.11 -13.85
C VAL A 15 27.26 -34.74 -14.61
N ALA A 16 28.09 -33.95 -15.27
CA ALA A 16 29.29 -34.45 -15.94
C ALA A 16 30.30 -35.12 -14.97
N LEU A 17 30.33 -34.65 -13.70
CA LEU A 17 31.27 -35.12 -12.68
C LEU A 17 31.08 -36.61 -12.32
N PRO A 18 29.87 -37.09 -11.94
CA PRO A 18 29.65 -38.51 -11.66
C PRO A 18 29.84 -39.40 -12.90
N VAL A 19 29.52 -38.89 -14.10
CA VAL A 19 29.75 -39.63 -15.36
C VAL A 19 31.23 -39.76 -15.62
N PHE A 20 31.99 -38.67 -15.51
CA PHE A 20 33.45 -38.65 -15.70
C PHE A 20 34.17 -39.57 -14.70
N LEU A 21 33.80 -39.47 -13.41
CA LEU A 21 34.34 -40.37 -12.38
C LEU A 21 34.00 -41.85 -12.61
N HIS A 22 32.85 -42.15 -13.21
CA HIS A 22 32.46 -43.50 -13.56
C HIS A 22 33.29 -44.03 -14.72
N LEU A 23 33.61 -43.19 -15.71
CA LEU A 23 34.47 -43.55 -16.83
C LEU A 23 35.93 -43.76 -16.43
N LEU A 24 36.46 -42.90 -15.55
CA LEU A 24 37.83 -43.03 -15.04
C LEU A 24 38.07 -44.29 -14.20
N ARG A 25 37.05 -44.82 -13.51
CA ARG A 25 37.15 -46.04 -12.70
C ARG A 25 37.20 -47.36 -13.52
N ARG A 26 37.28 -47.29 -14.83
CA ARG A 26 37.47 -48.43 -15.70
C ARG A 26 38.95 -48.78 -15.86
N ASN A 27 39.71 -48.95 -14.80
CA ASN A 27 40.98 -49.61 -14.87
C ASN A 27 40.73 -51.13 -14.83
N PRO A 28 40.98 -51.89 -15.93
CA PRO A 28 41.04 -53.31 -15.86
C PRO A 28 42.26 -53.66 -14.97
N ARG A 29 42.01 -54.23 -13.79
CA ARG A 29 43.10 -54.87 -13.05
C ARG A 29 43.59 -56.03 -13.92
N GLU A 30 44.84 -55.99 -14.34
CA GLU A 30 45.46 -57.06 -15.00
C GLU A 30 45.29 -58.34 -14.17
N PRO A 31 44.78 -59.43 -14.77
CA PRO A 31 44.63 -60.68 -14.07
C PRO A 31 46.04 -61.23 -13.78
N ARG A 32 46.45 -61.15 -12.54
CA ARG A 32 47.67 -61.91 -12.10
C ARG A 32 47.31 -63.36 -12.07
N GLY A 33 47.90 -64.14 -12.97
CA GLY A 33 47.72 -65.58 -13.03
C GLY A 33 48.26 -66.24 -11.75
N PHE A 34 47.39 -66.77 -10.93
CA PHE A 34 47.75 -67.59 -9.80
C PHE A 34 47.80 -69.05 -10.32
N PRO A 35 48.92 -69.80 -10.18
CA PRO A 35 49.10 -71.16 -10.76
C PRO A 35 48.15 -72.21 -10.19
N THR A 36 47.56 -71.99 -9.03
CA THR A 36 46.69 -72.94 -8.32
C THR A 36 45.21 -72.90 -8.69
N LEU A 37 44.77 -71.97 -9.56
CA LEU A 37 43.38 -71.84 -9.99
C LEU A 37 42.86 -72.89 -10.97
N ARG A 38 43.69 -73.90 -11.32
CA ARG A 38 43.32 -74.97 -12.28
C ARG A 38 42.19 -75.87 -11.80
N PHE A 39 41.81 -75.81 -10.51
CA PHE A 39 40.75 -76.61 -9.90
C PHE A 39 39.48 -75.86 -9.52
N LEU A 40 39.41 -74.58 -9.73
CA LEU A 40 38.17 -73.81 -9.46
C LEU A 40 37.25 -73.81 -10.68
N LYS A 41 36.16 -74.57 -10.57
CA LYS A 41 35.07 -74.53 -11.54
C LYS A 41 34.63 -73.11 -11.85
N SER A 42 34.47 -72.77 -13.12
CA SER A 42 33.99 -71.48 -13.60
C SER A 42 32.69 -71.08 -12.92
N VAL A 43 32.75 -70.05 -11.99
CA VAL A 43 31.59 -69.42 -11.40
C VAL A 43 30.80 -68.74 -12.51
N SER A 44 29.53 -69.06 -12.62
CA SER A 44 28.66 -68.71 -13.71
C SER A 44 28.58 -67.19 -13.92
N VAL A 45 28.67 -66.79 -15.21
CA VAL A 45 28.63 -65.42 -15.74
C VAL A 45 27.34 -64.60 -15.32
N ARG A 46 26.44 -65.24 -14.60
CA ARG A 46 25.14 -64.61 -14.18
C ARG A 46 25.28 -63.49 -13.16
N GLU A 47 26.26 -63.49 -12.26
CA GLU A 47 26.43 -62.46 -11.23
C GLU A 47 26.99 -61.15 -11.78
N THR A 48 27.79 -61.18 -12.83
CA THR A 48 28.40 -59.99 -13.41
C THR A 48 27.38 -59.06 -14.09
N LYS A 49 26.29 -59.57 -14.65
CA LYS A 49 25.23 -58.75 -15.26
C LYS A 49 24.43 -57.97 -14.22
N ARG A 50 24.11 -58.60 -13.08
CA ARG A 50 23.34 -57.98 -11.99
C ARG A 50 24.11 -56.83 -11.30
N HIS A 51 25.41 -57.00 -11.10
CA HIS A 51 26.30 -55.98 -10.55
C HIS A 51 26.51 -54.81 -11.52
N ARG A 52 26.55 -55.04 -12.82
CA ARG A 52 26.66 -54.01 -13.85
C ARG A 52 25.37 -53.17 -13.89
N LEU A 53 24.20 -53.82 -13.85
CA LEU A 53 22.89 -53.13 -13.83
C LEU A 53 22.73 -52.23 -12.59
N ARG A 54 23.09 -52.75 -11.40
CA ARG A 54 23.05 -52.01 -10.15
C ARG A 54 23.96 -50.77 -10.17
N ARG A 55 25.14 -50.85 -10.74
CA ARG A 55 26.06 -49.69 -10.86
C ARG A 55 25.51 -48.62 -11.79
N TRP A 56 24.93 -49.00 -12.92
CA TRP A 56 24.30 -48.10 -13.84
C TRP A 56 23.08 -47.40 -13.21
N LEU A 57 22.29 -48.12 -12.46
CA LEU A 57 21.11 -47.60 -11.78
C LEU A 57 21.52 -46.58 -10.67
N VAL A 58 22.55 -46.88 -9.91
CA VAL A 58 23.09 -45.95 -8.90
C VAL A 58 23.65 -44.68 -9.54
N MET A 59 24.33 -44.81 -10.70
CA MET A 59 24.83 -43.65 -11.44
C MET A 59 23.66 -42.82 -11.98
N ALA A 60 22.66 -43.41 -12.58
CA ALA A 60 21.47 -42.75 -13.10
C ALA A 60 20.72 -41.99 -11.96
N LEU A 61 20.60 -42.63 -10.77
CA LEU A 61 19.98 -42.01 -9.63
C LEU A 61 20.74 -40.76 -9.13
N ARG A 62 22.10 -40.84 -9.11
CA ARG A 62 22.91 -39.66 -8.75
C ARG A 62 22.77 -38.53 -9.75
N CYS A 63 22.76 -38.83 -11.04
CA CYS A 63 22.52 -37.83 -12.09
C CYS A 63 21.12 -37.21 -11.95
N LEU A 64 20.11 -38.04 -11.69
CA LEU A 64 18.72 -37.58 -11.49
C LEU A 64 18.60 -36.62 -10.28
N VAL A 65 19.22 -36.96 -9.14
CA VAL A 65 19.23 -36.10 -7.95
C VAL A 65 19.85 -34.74 -8.25
N LEU A 66 20.98 -34.70 -8.95
CA LEU A 66 21.63 -33.43 -9.34
C LEU A 66 20.78 -32.62 -10.30
N LEU A 67 20.12 -33.26 -11.27
CA LEU A 67 19.18 -32.59 -12.18
C LEU A 67 17.97 -32.04 -11.45
N LEU A 68 17.37 -32.80 -10.53
CA LEU A 68 16.24 -32.34 -9.74
C LEU A 68 16.64 -31.18 -8.82
N LEU A 69 17.84 -31.23 -8.25
CA LEU A 69 18.36 -30.14 -7.44
C LEU A 69 18.55 -28.86 -8.28
N ALA A 70 19.17 -28.97 -9.45
CA ALA A 70 19.34 -27.86 -10.39
C ALA A 70 17.97 -27.28 -10.82
N ALA A 71 17.00 -28.15 -11.11
CA ALA A 71 15.64 -27.76 -11.45
C ALA A 71 14.91 -27.05 -10.28
N ALA A 72 15.11 -27.54 -9.07
CA ALA A 72 14.51 -26.91 -7.87
C ALA A 72 15.03 -25.49 -7.65
N PHE A 73 16.34 -25.25 -7.84
CA PHE A 73 16.90 -23.89 -7.74
C PHE A 73 16.59 -23.01 -8.95
N ALA A 74 16.44 -23.58 -10.13
CA ALA A 74 16.00 -22.86 -11.33
C ALA A 74 14.55 -22.34 -11.21
N ARG A 75 13.76 -22.88 -10.26
CA ARG A 75 12.34 -22.54 -10.02
C ARG A 75 11.56 -22.43 -11.32
N PRO A 76 11.37 -23.54 -12.07
CA PRO A 76 10.51 -23.50 -13.23
C PRO A 76 9.11 -23.14 -12.80
N TYR A 77 8.54 -22.07 -13.35
CA TYR A 77 7.14 -21.78 -13.17
C TYR A 77 6.40 -22.07 -14.48
N LEU A 78 5.31 -22.76 -14.35
CA LEU A 78 4.35 -22.88 -15.43
C LEU A 78 3.54 -21.58 -15.41
N PRO A 79 3.74 -20.65 -16.37
CA PRO A 79 2.75 -19.62 -16.55
C PRO A 79 1.45 -20.38 -16.80
N ARG A 80 0.48 -20.24 -15.92
CA ARG A 80 -0.87 -20.67 -16.28
C ARG A 80 -1.19 -19.89 -17.54
N PHE A 81 -1.22 -20.55 -18.66
CA PHE A 81 -1.76 -20.03 -19.91
C PHE A 81 -3.27 -19.82 -19.64
N THR A 82 -3.59 -18.80 -18.90
CA THR A 82 -4.92 -18.24 -18.98
C THR A 82 -5.00 -17.74 -20.39
N THR A 83 -5.72 -18.47 -21.20
CA THR A 83 -6.07 -18.06 -22.55
C THR A 83 -6.38 -16.57 -22.49
N ASP A 84 -5.77 -15.80 -23.36
CA ASP A 84 -5.80 -14.32 -23.50
C ASP A 84 -7.22 -13.77 -23.73
N LYS A 85 -8.23 -14.36 -23.12
CA LYS A 85 -9.65 -14.21 -23.46
C LYS A 85 -10.45 -13.46 -22.41
N GLY A 86 -9.91 -13.29 -21.19
CA GLY A 86 -10.63 -12.62 -20.11
C GLY A 86 -10.41 -11.10 -20.09
N ARG A 87 -11.26 -10.41 -19.36
CA ARG A 87 -11.08 -9.00 -19.01
C ARG A 87 -10.33 -8.87 -17.67
N ILE A 88 -9.68 -7.73 -17.47
CA ILE A 88 -9.10 -7.34 -16.19
C ILE A 88 -9.78 -6.08 -15.74
N VAL A 89 -10.31 -6.10 -14.53
CA VAL A 89 -10.92 -4.96 -13.86
C VAL A 89 -10.08 -4.61 -12.64
N VAL A 90 -9.65 -3.36 -12.56
CA VAL A 90 -9.02 -2.79 -11.36
C VAL A 90 -9.97 -1.76 -10.80
N ILE A 91 -10.39 -1.93 -9.54
CA ILE A 91 -11.15 -0.93 -8.82
C ILE A 91 -10.16 -0.17 -7.95
N ALA A 92 -9.91 1.09 -8.30
CA ALA A 92 -9.11 2.01 -7.51
C ALA A 92 -10.03 2.73 -6.53
N ILE A 93 -9.76 2.59 -5.23
CA ILE A 93 -10.65 2.96 -4.14
C ILE A 93 -10.04 4.11 -3.37
N ASP A 94 -10.72 5.25 -3.38
CA ASP A 94 -10.39 6.37 -2.51
C ASP A 94 -10.89 6.08 -1.10
N ASN A 95 -9.93 5.96 -0.17
CA ASN A 95 -10.19 5.70 1.24
C ASN A 95 -9.91 6.94 2.11
N SER A 96 -10.06 8.12 1.53
CA SER A 96 -9.83 9.36 2.25
C SER A 96 -10.99 9.77 3.15
N MET A 97 -10.71 10.74 4.01
CA MET A 97 -11.68 11.29 4.96
C MET A 97 -12.92 11.87 4.25
N SER A 98 -12.75 12.51 3.08
CA SER A 98 -13.85 13.08 2.31
C SER A 98 -14.89 12.06 1.85
N MET A 99 -14.49 10.80 1.73
CA MET A 99 -15.39 9.69 1.41
C MET A 99 -16.37 9.33 2.55
N ARG A 100 -16.13 9.88 3.76
CA ARG A 100 -17.01 9.69 4.94
C ARG A 100 -18.22 10.64 4.95
N VAL A 101 -18.27 11.62 4.06
CA VAL A 101 -19.48 12.44 3.88
C VAL A 101 -20.71 11.54 3.72
N ALA A 102 -21.77 11.88 4.43
CA ALA A 102 -22.95 11.02 4.56
C ALA A 102 -23.46 10.45 3.22
N GLY A 103 -23.54 9.14 3.15
CA GLY A 103 -24.02 8.38 1.98
C GLY A 103 -23.08 8.33 0.77
N ARG A 104 -21.98 9.09 0.74
CA ARG A 104 -21.05 9.14 -0.41
C ARG A 104 -20.35 7.80 -0.64
N TRP A 105 -19.80 7.22 0.44
CA TRP A 105 -19.11 5.94 0.37
C TRP A 105 -19.99 4.83 -0.19
N ASP A 106 -21.19 4.67 0.37
CA ASP A 106 -22.09 3.59 -0.02
C ASP A 106 -22.54 3.76 -1.47
N LYS A 107 -22.89 4.97 -1.88
CA LYS A 107 -23.25 5.30 -3.26
C LYS A 107 -22.15 4.96 -4.26
N LEU A 108 -20.92 5.40 -3.98
CA LEU A 108 -19.78 5.15 -4.88
C LEU A 108 -19.35 3.68 -4.88
N ARG A 109 -19.46 2.99 -3.74
CA ARG A 109 -19.20 1.55 -3.64
C ARG A 109 -20.19 0.75 -4.49
N GLU A 110 -21.48 1.02 -4.36
CA GLU A 110 -22.51 0.36 -5.15
C GLU A 110 -22.32 0.62 -6.65
N TRP A 111 -22.06 1.87 -7.02
CA TRP A 111 -21.73 2.22 -8.40
C TRP A 111 -20.51 1.43 -8.91
N ALA A 112 -19.43 1.34 -8.14
CA ALA A 112 -18.23 0.61 -8.55
C ALA A 112 -18.50 -0.89 -8.74
N ILE A 113 -19.32 -1.50 -7.86
CA ILE A 113 -19.75 -2.89 -7.96
C ILE A 113 -20.62 -3.10 -9.21
N GLU A 114 -21.54 -2.19 -9.49
CA GLU A 114 -22.38 -2.22 -10.69
C GLU A 114 -21.51 -2.12 -11.96
N GLN A 115 -20.54 -1.20 -11.98
CA GLN A 115 -19.61 -1.04 -13.11
C GLN A 115 -18.71 -2.25 -13.33
N ALA A 116 -18.32 -2.95 -12.26
CA ALA A 116 -17.58 -4.20 -12.36
C ALA A 116 -18.45 -5.32 -12.95
N GLY A 117 -19.74 -5.35 -12.61
CA GLY A 117 -20.69 -6.36 -13.07
C GLY A 117 -20.31 -7.77 -12.62
N LYS A 118 -20.80 -8.76 -13.36
CA LYS A 118 -20.46 -10.17 -13.11
C LYS A 118 -19.15 -10.54 -13.82
N GLY A 119 -18.35 -11.39 -13.19
CA GLY A 119 -17.14 -11.96 -13.78
C GLY A 119 -17.47 -13.22 -14.58
N ASP A 120 -16.85 -13.34 -15.76
CA ASP A 120 -16.86 -14.55 -16.56
C ASP A 120 -15.65 -15.44 -16.24
N PRO A 121 -15.68 -16.73 -16.57
CA PRO A 121 -14.55 -17.61 -16.39
C PRO A 121 -13.29 -17.08 -17.10
N GLY A 122 -12.25 -16.81 -16.33
CA GLY A 122 -10.98 -16.24 -16.82
C GLY A 122 -10.85 -14.73 -16.64
N ASP A 123 -11.91 -14.03 -16.23
CA ASP A 123 -11.83 -12.63 -15.82
C ASP A 123 -11.06 -12.49 -14.51
N ARG A 124 -10.44 -11.32 -14.33
CA ARG A 124 -9.68 -10.99 -13.12
C ARG A 124 -10.13 -9.64 -12.59
N ILE A 125 -10.23 -9.55 -11.27
CA ILE A 125 -10.57 -8.33 -10.57
C ILE A 125 -9.57 -8.07 -9.45
N GLY A 126 -9.19 -6.80 -9.25
CA GLY A 126 -8.31 -6.37 -8.18
C GLY A 126 -8.79 -5.10 -7.50
N LEU A 127 -8.39 -4.92 -6.24
CA LEU A 127 -8.70 -3.73 -5.44
C LEU A 127 -7.41 -2.98 -5.12
N LEU A 128 -7.34 -1.73 -5.50
CA LEU A 128 -6.21 -0.83 -5.29
C LEU A 128 -6.63 0.34 -4.39
N MET A 129 -5.93 0.52 -3.28
CA MET A 129 -6.17 1.64 -2.36
C MET A 129 -5.47 2.90 -2.86
N MET A 130 -6.20 4.03 -2.91
CA MET A 130 -5.70 5.34 -3.32
C MET A 130 -5.25 6.18 -2.11
N ASN A 131 -4.30 5.66 -1.35
CA ASN A 131 -3.64 6.40 -0.27
C ASN A 131 -2.42 7.17 -0.81
N PRO A 132 -1.82 8.07 -0.02
CA PRO A 132 -0.54 8.70 -0.39
C PRO A 132 0.55 7.67 -0.74
N GLN A 133 0.51 6.50 -0.12
CA GLN A 133 1.26 5.31 -0.46
C GLN A 133 0.27 4.24 -0.96
N PRO A 134 0.05 4.13 -2.27
CA PRO A 134 -0.92 3.21 -2.82
C PRO A 134 -0.52 1.76 -2.56
N ALA A 135 -1.49 0.93 -2.26
CA ALA A 135 -1.28 -0.49 -1.99
C ALA A 135 -2.40 -1.35 -2.58
N TRP A 136 -2.04 -2.53 -3.04
CA TRP A 136 -3.04 -3.52 -3.43
C TRP A 136 -3.67 -4.14 -2.19
N LEU A 137 -4.97 -3.98 -2.04
CA LEU A 137 -5.75 -4.73 -1.06
C LEU A 137 -5.94 -6.18 -1.55
N LYS A 138 -6.26 -6.33 -2.83
CA LYS A 138 -6.26 -7.60 -3.55
C LYS A 138 -5.62 -7.40 -4.93
N ASN A 139 -4.56 -8.13 -5.21
CA ASN A 139 -4.01 -8.18 -6.58
C ASN A 139 -5.06 -8.77 -7.53
N PRO A 140 -5.04 -8.40 -8.83
CA PRO A 140 -5.94 -8.96 -9.82
C PRO A 140 -5.92 -10.48 -9.82
N ASN A 141 -7.05 -11.10 -9.51
CA ASN A 141 -7.24 -12.54 -9.34
C ASN A 141 -8.59 -12.98 -9.93
N THR A 142 -8.83 -14.27 -9.99
CA THR A 142 -10.06 -14.87 -10.58
C THR A 142 -11.19 -15.06 -9.55
N ASP A 143 -10.95 -14.78 -8.28
CA ASP A 143 -11.97 -14.80 -7.22
C ASP A 143 -12.78 -13.50 -7.27
N TRP A 144 -13.72 -13.45 -8.21
CA TRP A 144 -14.55 -12.27 -8.46
C TRP A 144 -15.44 -11.93 -7.28
N ASP A 145 -16.21 -12.91 -6.83
CA ASP A 145 -17.20 -12.73 -5.76
C ASP A 145 -16.55 -12.43 -4.42
N GLY A 146 -15.46 -13.11 -4.06
CA GLY A 146 -14.70 -12.83 -2.85
C GLY A 146 -13.98 -11.47 -2.88
N THR A 147 -13.69 -10.94 -4.08
CA THR A 147 -13.12 -9.60 -4.22
C THR A 147 -14.20 -8.53 -4.07
N LEU A 148 -15.38 -8.72 -4.66
CA LEU A 148 -16.51 -7.80 -4.46
C LEU A 148 -17.05 -7.85 -3.02
N LEU A 149 -17.01 -9.01 -2.36
CA LEU A 149 -17.36 -9.13 -0.95
C LEU A 149 -16.41 -8.30 -0.08
N ALA A 150 -15.10 -8.39 -0.32
CA ALA A 150 -14.12 -7.57 0.38
C ALA A 150 -14.38 -6.07 0.21
N LEU A 151 -14.78 -5.63 -1.00
CA LEU A 151 -15.17 -4.24 -1.25
C LEU A 151 -16.44 -3.84 -0.47
N ARG A 152 -17.42 -4.73 -0.36
CA ARG A 152 -18.66 -4.48 0.40
C ARG A 152 -18.42 -4.31 1.90
N GLU A 153 -17.47 -5.07 2.46
CA GLU A 153 -17.13 -5.02 3.89
C GLU A 153 -16.24 -3.84 4.26
N MET A 154 -15.64 -3.17 3.26
CA MET A 154 -14.79 -2.02 3.50
C MET A 154 -15.57 -0.82 4.05
N LYS A 155 -14.88 -0.06 4.90
CA LYS A 155 -15.35 1.22 5.44
C LYS A 155 -14.40 2.33 5.02
N PRO A 156 -14.89 3.58 4.87
CA PRO A 156 -14.03 4.72 4.57
C PRO A 156 -13.06 5.00 5.72
N GLY A 157 -11.83 5.35 5.37
CA GLY A 157 -10.75 5.65 6.31
C GLY A 157 -10.71 7.12 6.73
N PHE A 158 -9.55 7.52 7.27
CA PHE A 158 -9.25 8.88 7.70
C PHE A 158 -7.98 9.42 7.01
N THR A 159 -7.53 8.76 5.94
CA THR A 159 -6.32 9.15 5.23
C THR A 159 -6.59 10.31 4.29
N SER A 160 -5.53 10.95 3.80
CA SER A 160 -5.60 11.80 2.62
C SER A 160 -5.47 10.95 1.36
N THR A 161 -5.87 11.49 0.21
CA THR A 161 -5.70 10.83 -1.08
C THR A 161 -4.75 11.59 -1.99
N ARG A 162 -4.06 10.86 -2.87
CA ARG A 162 -3.34 11.37 -4.03
C ARG A 162 -3.61 10.42 -5.19
N TYR A 163 -4.02 10.95 -6.34
CA TYR A 163 -4.47 10.13 -7.45
C TYR A 163 -3.34 9.69 -8.40
N ALA A 164 -2.26 10.45 -8.50
CA ALA A 164 -1.17 10.11 -9.42
C ALA A 164 -0.41 8.81 -9.07
N PRO A 165 -0.02 8.53 -7.81
CA PRO A 165 0.68 7.30 -7.48
C PRO A 165 -0.15 6.03 -7.73
N PRO A 166 -1.42 5.92 -7.31
CA PRO A 166 -2.24 4.73 -7.60
C PRO A 166 -2.53 4.57 -9.09
N LEU A 167 -2.68 5.68 -9.84
CA LEU A 167 -2.82 5.63 -11.29
C LEU A 167 -1.59 5.00 -11.95
N ALA A 168 -0.39 5.39 -11.53
CA ALA A 168 0.86 4.83 -12.03
C ALA A 168 0.99 3.33 -11.69
N LEU A 169 0.59 2.93 -10.48
CA LEU A 169 0.62 1.54 -10.03
C LEU A 169 -0.39 0.67 -10.81
N ALA A 170 -1.60 1.20 -11.06
CA ALA A 170 -2.60 0.53 -11.89
C ALA A 170 -2.12 0.39 -13.33
N ALA A 171 -1.52 1.46 -13.90
CA ALA A 171 -0.98 1.45 -15.25
C ALA A 171 0.12 0.41 -15.43
N ASP A 172 1.06 0.33 -14.49
CA ASP A 172 2.13 -0.67 -14.49
C ASP A 172 1.56 -2.09 -14.46
N MET A 173 0.62 -2.37 -13.57
CA MET A 173 -0.02 -3.69 -13.46
C MET A 173 -0.78 -4.04 -14.76
N LEU A 174 -1.59 -3.12 -15.27
CA LEU A 174 -2.38 -3.33 -16.50
C LEU A 174 -1.50 -3.48 -17.74
N SER A 175 -0.31 -2.87 -17.78
CA SER A 175 0.63 -3.02 -18.89
C SER A 175 1.22 -4.44 -18.96
N ARG A 176 1.50 -5.03 -17.80
CA ARG A 176 2.14 -6.35 -17.69
C ARG A 176 1.18 -7.53 -17.85
N MET A 177 -0.10 -7.32 -17.64
CA MET A 177 -1.08 -8.41 -17.69
C MET A 177 -1.77 -8.45 -19.05
N PRO A 178 -1.67 -9.58 -19.78
CA PRO A 178 -2.39 -9.76 -21.04
C PRO A 178 -3.88 -9.97 -20.76
N ALA A 179 -4.74 -9.23 -21.48
CA ALA A 179 -6.18 -9.38 -21.47
C ALA A 179 -6.80 -8.76 -22.74
N LYS A 180 -7.97 -9.24 -23.14
CA LYS A 180 -8.73 -8.65 -24.25
C LYS A 180 -9.29 -7.27 -23.92
N LYS A 181 -9.72 -7.08 -22.68
CA LYS A 181 -10.31 -5.85 -22.18
C LYS A 181 -9.69 -5.50 -20.85
N LYS A 182 -9.24 -4.26 -20.71
CA LYS A 182 -8.65 -3.73 -19.49
C LYS A 182 -9.50 -2.55 -19.02
N GLU A 183 -9.98 -2.61 -17.80
CA GLU A 183 -10.84 -1.61 -17.21
C GLU A 183 -10.27 -1.11 -15.89
N LEU A 184 -10.29 0.20 -15.72
CA LEU A 184 -9.97 0.87 -14.46
C LEU A 184 -11.24 1.59 -13.99
N ILE A 185 -11.80 1.13 -12.86
CA ILE A 185 -12.96 1.76 -12.22
C ILE A 185 -12.42 2.66 -11.12
N TRP A 186 -12.74 3.96 -11.22
CA TRP A 186 -12.22 5.00 -10.35
C TRP A 186 -13.24 5.36 -9.27
N MET A 187 -13.22 4.66 -8.14
CA MET A 187 -14.13 4.89 -7.01
C MET A 187 -13.59 6.01 -6.12
N ALA A 188 -13.84 7.26 -6.50
CA ALA A 188 -13.40 8.44 -5.78
C ALA A 188 -14.39 9.60 -5.94
N ASP A 189 -14.38 10.55 -5.03
CA ASP A 189 -15.18 11.79 -5.11
C ASP A 189 -14.56 12.86 -6.02
N GLN A 190 -13.43 12.56 -6.64
CA GLN A 190 -12.72 13.37 -7.66
C GLN A 190 -12.36 14.78 -7.18
N GLN A 191 -12.01 14.93 -5.92
CA GLN A 191 -11.59 16.23 -5.41
C GLN A 191 -10.34 16.76 -6.10
N ARG A 192 -10.34 18.05 -6.40
CA ARG A 192 -9.21 18.74 -7.04
C ARG A 192 -7.90 18.56 -6.25
N ALA A 193 -7.97 18.52 -4.93
CA ALA A 193 -6.82 18.34 -4.05
C ALA A 193 -6.07 17.01 -4.32
N GLY A 194 -6.79 15.93 -4.65
CA GLY A 194 -6.21 14.63 -4.97
C GLY A 194 -5.35 14.63 -6.24
N TRP A 195 -5.60 15.55 -7.17
CA TRP A 195 -4.84 15.74 -8.41
C TRP A 195 -3.67 16.71 -8.27
N GLN A 196 -3.50 17.35 -7.12
CA GLN A 196 -2.44 18.31 -6.91
C GLN A 196 -1.06 17.66 -7.04
N GLY A 197 -0.20 18.23 -7.89
CA GLY A 197 1.13 17.68 -8.19
C GLY A 197 1.09 16.43 -9.10
N ALA A 198 -0.03 16.11 -9.73
CA ALA A 198 -0.11 15.02 -10.69
C ALA A 198 0.64 15.33 -11.99
N ASP A 199 1.47 14.38 -12.42
CA ASP A 199 2.13 14.45 -13.73
C ASP A 199 1.23 13.77 -14.78
N PHE A 200 0.54 14.58 -15.56
CA PHE A 200 -0.37 14.13 -16.63
C PHE A 200 0.37 13.70 -17.91
N SER A 201 1.70 13.77 -17.96
CA SER A 201 2.49 13.23 -19.08
C SER A 201 2.48 11.71 -19.11
N LYS A 202 2.29 11.06 -17.96
CA LYS A 202 2.19 9.61 -17.84
C LYS A 202 0.80 9.14 -18.26
N LYS A 203 0.76 8.45 -19.40
CA LYS A 203 -0.48 7.89 -19.95
C LYS A 203 -0.73 6.48 -19.44
N LEU A 204 -2.01 6.12 -19.35
CA LEU A 204 -2.40 4.72 -19.21
C LEU A 204 -2.00 3.94 -20.46
N PRO A 205 -1.74 2.62 -20.36
CA PRO A 205 -1.51 1.78 -21.51
C PRO A 205 -2.66 1.84 -22.51
N ASP A 206 -2.36 1.73 -23.81
CA ASP A 206 -3.38 1.70 -24.85
C ASP A 206 -4.37 0.56 -24.59
N GLY A 207 -5.65 0.82 -24.88
CA GLY A 207 -6.73 -0.13 -24.71
C GLY A 207 -7.27 -0.28 -23.27
N VAL A 208 -6.81 0.55 -22.32
CA VAL A 208 -7.42 0.63 -20.98
C VAL A 208 -8.59 1.61 -21.00
N SER A 209 -9.78 1.12 -20.66
CA SER A 209 -10.96 1.96 -20.48
C SER A 209 -11.05 2.40 -19.01
N VAL A 210 -11.24 3.69 -18.77
CA VAL A 210 -11.42 4.23 -17.42
C VAL A 210 -12.88 4.63 -17.23
N LYS A 211 -13.45 4.22 -16.11
CA LYS A 211 -14.81 4.59 -15.70
C LYS A 211 -14.73 5.48 -14.48
N PHE A 212 -15.31 6.66 -14.58
CA PHE A 212 -15.45 7.60 -13.48
C PHE A 212 -16.92 7.66 -13.04
N PRO A 213 -17.18 7.84 -11.73
CA PRO A 213 -18.52 8.14 -11.25
C PRO A 213 -18.93 9.54 -11.70
N ASP A 214 -20.23 9.82 -11.71
CA ASP A 214 -20.72 11.19 -11.85
C ASP A 214 -20.14 12.09 -10.75
N PRO A 215 -19.90 13.38 -11.05
CA PRO A 215 -19.44 14.32 -10.04
C PRO A 215 -20.36 14.30 -8.82
N GLN A 216 -19.76 14.13 -7.64
CA GLN A 216 -20.53 14.17 -6.42
C GLN A 216 -20.87 15.62 -6.07
N PRO A 217 -22.10 15.92 -5.63
CA PRO A 217 -22.47 17.26 -5.24
C PRO A 217 -21.58 17.71 -4.07
N ALA A 218 -21.27 19.01 -4.04
CA ALA A 218 -20.66 19.60 -2.85
C ALA A 218 -21.62 19.43 -1.67
N PRO A 219 -21.10 19.13 -0.47
CA PRO A 219 -21.93 19.07 0.72
C PRO A 219 -22.62 20.40 0.95
N GLY A 220 -23.91 20.38 1.32
CA GLY A 220 -24.69 21.60 1.54
C GLY A 220 -24.17 22.39 2.72
N HIS A 221 -23.84 21.69 3.78
CA HIS A 221 -23.34 22.25 5.04
C HIS A 221 -22.11 21.45 5.48
N GLN A 222 -20.94 22.00 5.24
CA GLN A 222 -19.68 21.37 5.69
C GLN A 222 -18.70 22.44 6.15
N ALA A 223 -18.17 22.24 7.36
CA ALA A 223 -17.09 23.03 7.90
C ALA A 223 -16.15 22.14 8.69
N ALA A 224 -14.86 22.38 8.61
CA ALA A 224 -13.85 21.60 9.31
C ALA A 224 -13.09 22.45 10.32
N ILE A 225 -12.83 21.91 11.49
CA ILE A 225 -11.89 22.51 12.44
C ILE A 225 -10.47 22.14 11.96
N ASN A 226 -9.77 23.13 11.39
CA ASN A 226 -8.40 22.94 10.91
C ASN A 226 -7.38 22.84 12.03
N THR A 227 -7.46 23.78 13.00
CA THR A 227 -6.59 23.81 14.18
C THR A 227 -7.36 24.33 15.39
N ALA A 228 -6.98 23.83 16.57
CA ALA A 228 -7.38 24.36 17.85
C ALA A 228 -6.13 24.44 18.73
N GLU A 229 -5.74 25.64 19.11
CA GLU A 229 -4.48 25.91 19.81
C GLU A 229 -4.70 26.87 20.96
N TRP A 230 -3.89 26.76 22.01
CA TRP A 230 -3.87 27.72 23.07
C TRP A 230 -3.41 29.10 22.60
N ASP A 231 -4.09 30.15 23.00
CA ASP A 231 -3.66 31.53 22.71
C ASP A 231 -2.42 31.85 23.56
N THR A 232 -1.30 31.98 22.89
CA THR A 232 0.00 32.29 23.52
C THR A 232 0.27 33.81 23.60
N THR A 233 -0.68 34.66 23.17
CA THR A 233 -0.52 36.09 23.17
C THR A 233 -0.46 36.59 24.62
N PRO A 234 0.55 37.41 25.02
CA PRO A 234 0.64 37.93 26.37
C PRO A 234 -0.65 38.70 26.78
N GLY A 235 -1.26 38.29 27.90
CA GLY A 235 -2.48 38.86 28.39
C GLY A 235 -3.80 38.31 27.79
N SER A 236 -3.71 37.48 26.77
CA SER A 236 -4.84 36.72 26.23
C SER A 236 -4.90 35.34 26.87
N ARG A 237 -6.11 34.88 27.17
CA ARG A 237 -6.32 33.51 27.68
C ARG A 237 -7.49 32.89 26.96
N GLY A 238 -7.23 31.77 26.32
CA GLY A 238 -8.27 31.07 25.59
C GLY A 238 -7.72 30.11 24.56
N VAL A 239 -8.61 29.65 23.74
CA VAL A 239 -8.31 28.72 22.61
C VAL A 239 -8.65 29.43 21.31
N ILE A 240 -7.70 29.50 20.40
CA ILE A 240 -7.90 29.98 19.04
C ILE A 240 -8.25 28.78 18.17
N VAL A 241 -9.41 28.86 17.52
CA VAL A 241 -9.92 27.80 16.63
C VAL A 241 -9.96 28.36 15.22
N SER A 242 -9.29 27.67 14.30
CA SER A 242 -9.33 27.98 12.87
C SER A 242 -10.28 26.99 12.18
N ILE A 243 -11.31 27.53 11.52
CA ILE A 243 -12.35 26.74 10.86
C ILE A 243 -12.38 27.10 9.38
N ARG A 244 -12.42 26.10 8.53
CA ARG A 244 -12.63 26.28 7.08
C ARG A 244 -14.05 25.87 6.74
N SER A 245 -14.79 26.76 6.08
CA SER A 245 -16.11 26.45 5.51
C SER A 245 -15.96 25.90 4.08
N TYR A 246 -16.56 24.76 3.84
CA TYR A 246 -16.72 24.15 2.51
C TYR A 246 -18.18 24.27 2.01
N SER A 247 -19.07 24.86 2.84
CA SER A 247 -20.47 25.07 2.50
C SER A 247 -20.61 25.96 1.27
N VAL A 248 -21.71 25.82 0.55
CA VAL A 248 -22.05 26.66 -0.62
C VAL A 248 -22.80 27.92 -0.22
N SER A 249 -23.35 27.98 0.97
CA SER A 249 -24.07 29.12 1.57
C SER A 249 -23.51 29.48 2.94
N PRO A 250 -23.74 30.72 3.43
CA PRO A 250 -23.41 31.09 4.80
C PRO A 250 -24.06 30.13 5.80
N ASP A 251 -23.31 29.75 6.81
CA ASP A 251 -23.74 28.76 7.80
C ASP A 251 -23.49 29.29 9.23
N THR A 252 -24.39 28.96 10.13
CA THR A 252 -24.29 29.34 11.54
C THR A 252 -24.13 28.12 12.39
N ARG A 253 -23.03 28.04 13.13
CA ARG A 253 -22.66 26.90 13.96
C ARG A 253 -22.39 27.29 15.38
N LYS A 254 -22.59 26.36 16.27
CA LYS A 254 -22.19 26.48 17.67
C LYS A 254 -20.85 25.79 17.88
N LEU A 255 -19.90 26.55 18.42
CA LEU A 255 -18.59 26.07 18.79
C LEU A 255 -18.51 25.93 20.30
N THR A 256 -18.08 24.77 20.80
CA THR A 256 -18.08 24.48 22.24
C THR A 256 -16.70 23.95 22.66
N LEU A 257 -16.12 24.53 23.69
CA LEU A 257 -14.90 24.08 24.36
C LEU A 257 -15.27 23.24 25.57
N LEU A 258 -14.76 22.03 25.63
CA LEU A 258 -15.03 21.06 26.69
C LEU A 258 -13.74 20.60 27.38
N SER A 259 -13.80 20.37 28.69
CA SER A 259 -12.81 19.64 29.48
C SER A 259 -13.45 18.37 30.03
N GLY A 260 -13.08 17.20 29.51
CA GLY A 260 -13.83 15.99 29.75
C GLY A 260 -15.29 16.12 29.30
N SER A 261 -16.24 16.07 30.24
CA SER A 261 -17.68 16.30 30.00
C SER A 261 -18.18 17.71 30.34
N ARG A 262 -17.32 18.58 30.91
CA ARG A 262 -17.69 19.90 31.33
C ARG A 262 -17.52 20.91 30.21
N THR A 263 -18.58 21.68 29.91
CA THR A 263 -18.50 22.82 28.99
C THR A 263 -17.80 23.99 29.68
N ILE A 264 -16.74 24.50 29.06
CA ILE A 264 -15.97 25.65 29.54
C ILE A 264 -16.49 26.91 28.88
N ALA A 265 -16.61 26.91 27.57
CA ALA A 265 -17.11 28.05 26.81
C ALA A 265 -17.93 27.55 25.61
N SER A 266 -18.85 28.39 25.17
CA SER A 266 -19.62 28.13 23.96
C SER A 266 -19.88 29.44 23.23
N ARG A 267 -19.81 29.42 21.91
CA ARG A 267 -20.00 30.58 21.06
C ARG A 267 -20.70 30.18 19.76
N THR A 268 -21.71 30.96 19.38
CA THR A 268 -22.31 30.86 18.04
C THR A 268 -21.46 31.67 17.07
N ILE A 269 -21.08 31.04 15.95
CA ILE A 269 -20.21 31.59 14.93
C ILE A 269 -20.94 31.61 13.59
N GLN A 270 -20.62 32.59 12.75
CA GLN A 270 -21.06 32.63 11.36
C GLN A 270 -19.88 32.29 10.45
N LEU A 271 -20.10 31.37 9.52
CA LEU A 271 -19.11 30.91 8.59
C LEU A 271 -19.44 31.40 7.19
N THR A 272 -18.46 32.02 6.54
CA THR A 272 -18.59 32.47 5.15
C THR A 272 -18.09 31.36 4.22
N PRO A 273 -18.83 31.04 3.14
CA PRO A 273 -18.46 29.99 2.18
C PRO A 273 -17.04 30.14 1.64
N GLY A 274 -16.31 29.04 1.60
CA GLY A 274 -14.96 28.96 1.01
C GLY A 274 -13.85 29.67 1.80
N THR A 275 -14.15 30.27 2.96
CA THR A 275 -13.18 31.02 3.76
C THR A 275 -12.64 30.22 4.94
N VAL A 276 -11.49 30.66 5.45
CA VAL A 276 -10.95 30.23 6.74
C VAL A 276 -11.18 31.37 7.73
N SER A 277 -11.90 31.08 8.80
CA SER A 277 -12.19 32.03 9.87
C SER A 277 -11.55 31.60 11.19
N ARG A 278 -11.12 32.56 12.00
CA ARG A 278 -10.53 32.32 13.32
C ARG A 278 -11.44 32.83 14.40
N PHE A 279 -11.67 32.01 15.42
CA PHE A 279 -12.51 32.33 16.55
C PHE A 279 -11.74 32.08 17.85
N SER A 280 -11.94 32.96 18.83
CA SER A 280 -11.40 32.78 20.18
C SER A 280 -12.51 32.31 21.12
N LEU A 281 -12.20 31.27 21.89
CA LEU A 281 -13.03 30.77 22.99
C LEU A 281 -12.31 31.07 24.31
N PRO A 282 -12.92 31.80 25.26
CA PRO A 282 -12.29 32.09 26.54
C PRO A 282 -12.08 30.83 27.37
N ALA A 283 -10.93 30.72 28.01
CA ALA A 283 -10.62 29.67 28.97
C ALA A 283 -9.88 30.29 30.18
N LYS A 284 -10.00 29.67 31.35
CA LYS A 284 -9.29 30.10 32.57
C LYS A 284 -7.96 29.31 32.69
N GLU A 285 -7.06 29.81 33.51
CA GLU A 285 -5.79 29.17 33.83
C GLU A 285 -5.95 27.77 34.47
N GLU A 286 -7.02 27.63 35.28
CA GLU A 286 -7.41 26.35 35.86
C GLU A 286 -7.82 25.32 34.82
N ASP A 287 -8.40 25.75 33.72
CA ASP A 287 -8.80 24.87 32.60
C ASP A 287 -7.58 24.44 31.80
N GLU A 288 -6.60 25.34 31.60
CA GLU A 288 -5.33 25.02 30.93
C GLU A 288 -4.52 24.01 31.73
N SER A 289 -4.54 24.08 33.07
CA SER A 289 -3.84 23.16 33.97
C SER A 289 -4.59 21.84 34.23
N SER A 290 -5.78 21.67 33.67
CA SER A 290 -6.59 20.47 33.86
C SER A 290 -5.89 19.22 33.34
N ALA A 291 -5.92 18.16 34.14
CA ALA A 291 -5.44 16.81 33.69
C ALA A 291 -6.40 16.10 32.71
N LEU A 292 -7.62 16.67 32.52
CA LEU A 292 -8.62 16.09 31.61
C LEU A 292 -8.34 16.54 30.18
N PRO A 293 -8.58 15.63 29.21
CA PRO A 293 -8.44 15.97 27.80
C PRO A 293 -9.42 17.09 27.43
N MET A 294 -8.92 18.11 26.77
CA MET A 294 -9.73 19.19 26.25
C MET A 294 -9.99 19.00 24.78
N ARG A 295 -11.18 19.38 24.35
CA ARG A 295 -11.57 19.35 22.96
C ARG A 295 -12.50 20.50 22.60
N VAL A 296 -12.42 20.88 21.34
CA VAL A 296 -13.38 21.79 20.73
C VAL A 296 -14.32 20.97 19.88
N GLU A 297 -15.61 21.16 20.04
CA GLU A 297 -16.66 20.54 19.23
C GLU A 297 -17.47 21.61 18.52
N MET A 298 -17.82 21.34 17.29
CA MET A 298 -18.75 22.12 16.47
C MET A 298 -20.04 21.34 16.29
N ASP A 299 -21.14 21.97 16.01
CA ASP A 299 -22.40 21.31 15.70
C ASP A 299 -22.16 20.32 14.52
N PRO A 300 -22.67 19.08 14.60
CA PRO A 300 -22.42 18.05 13.61
C PRO A 300 -22.95 18.45 12.22
N ASP A 301 -22.19 18.09 11.20
CA ASP A 301 -22.54 18.31 9.80
C ASP A 301 -22.50 17.02 8.95
N ASP A 302 -22.37 17.17 7.63
CA ASP A 302 -22.32 16.03 6.71
C ASP A 302 -21.07 15.16 6.90
N LEU A 303 -20.04 15.67 7.62
CA LEU A 303 -18.80 14.95 7.93
C LEU A 303 -18.41 15.11 9.42
N PRO A 304 -19.07 14.41 10.36
CA PRO A 304 -18.83 14.60 11.81
C PRO A 304 -17.39 14.35 12.28
N ALA A 305 -16.54 13.81 11.41
CA ALA A 305 -15.17 13.46 11.75
C ALA A 305 -14.23 14.67 11.89
N ASP A 306 -14.56 15.81 11.27
CA ASP A 306 -13.79 17.05 11.31
C ASP A 306 -14.45 18.15 12.15
N ASP A 307 -15.56 17.82 12.83
CA ASP A 307 -16.26 18.68 13.79
C ASP A 307 -15.60 18.70 15.17
N VAL A 308 -14.59 17.87 15.42
CA VAL A 308 -13.93 17.74 16.72
C VAL A 308 -12.43 17.90 16.60
N ALA A 309 -11.86 18.78 17.41
CA ALA A 309 -10.41 18.91 17.56
C ALA A 309 -9.99 18.78 19.03
N TYR A 310 -8.92 18.01 19.26
CA TYR A 310 -8.36 17.83 20.59
C TYR A 310 -7.22 18.82 20.82
N LEU A 311 -7.21 19.40 22.00
CA LEU A 311 -6.15 20.29 22.46
C LEU A 311 -5.09 19.47 23.16
N VAL A 312 -3.88 19.52 22.65
CA VAL A 312 -2.71 18.95 23.30
C VAL A 312 -1.98 20.05 24.04
N ARG A 313 -1.67 19.81 25.30
CA ARG A 313 -0.84 20.70 26.07
C ARG A 313 0.59 20.61 25.53
N GLY A 314 1.08 21.69 24.92
CA GLY A 314 2.50 21.83 24.63
C GLY A 314 3.26 22.07 25.94
N GLU A 315 4.33 21.32 26.20
CA GLU A 315 5.29 21.73 27.21
C GLU A 315 5.90 23.07 26.76
N SER A 316 5.56 24.15 27.49
CA SER A 316 6.21 25.44 27.26
C SER A 316 7.66 25.35 27.69
N HIS A 317 8.57 25.04 26.80
CA HIS A 317 9.97 25.26 27.06
C HIS A 317 10.23 26.76 27.14
N LYS A 318 10.38 27.28 28.35
CA LYS A 318 10.87 28.67 28.57
C LYS A 318 12.31 28.68 28.09
N LEU A 319 12.53 29.18 26.88
CA LEU A 319 13.88 29.58 26.43
C LEU A 319 14.26 30.83 27.26
N ALA A 320 15.14 30.64 28.22
CA ALA A 320 15.82 31.79 28.86
C ALA A 320 16.88 32.28 27.87
N VAL A 321 16.57 33.33 27.13
CA VAL A 321 17.58 34.05 26.33
C VAL A 321 18.28 35.00 27.26
N MET A 322 19.55 34.70 27.60
CA MET A 322 20.42 35.65 28.28
C MET A 322 20.95 36.63 27.22
N LEU A 323 20.37 37.82 27.20
CA LEU A 323 20.97 38.93 26.44
C LEU A 323 22.18 39.43 27.25
N ASP A 324 23.35 39.06 26.80
CA ASP A 324 24.59 39.68 27.26
C ASP A 324 24.69 41.07 26.60
N GLU A 325 24.27 42.11 27.34
CA GLU A 325 24.53 43.48 26.90
C GLU A 325 26.02 43.74 26.96
N MET A 326 26.67 43.75 25.83
CA MET A 326 28.03 44.32 25.74
C MET A 326 27.97 45.76 26.28
N PRO A 327 28.86 46.11 27.23
CA PRO A 327 28.91 47.48 27.73
C PRO A 327 29.20 48.44 26.58
N ALA A 328 28.34 49.43 26.42
CA ALA A 328 28.51 50.51 25.47
C ALA A 328 29.85 51.20 25.71
N GLY A 329 30.77 50.98 24.81
CA GLY A 329 32.05 51.70 24.82
C GLY A 329 33.24 50.82 24.48
N LYS A 330 33.42 50.51 23.20
CA LYS A 330 34.68 50.51 22.47
C LYS A 330 34.41 50.26 21.00
N GLU A 331 34.28 51.34 20.25
CA GLU A 331 34.62 51.32 18.84
C GLU A 331 36.01 50.70 18.67
N LYS A 332 36.09 49.63 17.96
CA LYS A 332 37.29 49.22 17.23
C LYS A 332 36.90 48.67 15.88
N THR A 333 36.95 49.60 14.94
CA THR A 333 37.51 49.39 13.63
C THR A 333 38.59 48.30 13.64
N ASP A 334 38.52 47.55 12.55
CA ASP A 334 39.53 46.72 11.91
C ASP A 334 39.15 45.25 11.85
N TYR A 335 38.55 44.95 10.71
CA TYR A 335 38.74 43.65 10.07
C TYR A 335 39.53 43.86 8.77
N PRO A 336 40.56 43.06 8.52
CA PRO A 336 41.27 43.03 7.25
C PRO A 336 40.46 42.40 6.13
#